data_e718668da651ec4e11440baca1227e16
#
_entry.id   e718668da651ec4e11440baca1227e16
#
_cell.length_a   1.000
_cell.length_b   1.000
_cell.length_c   1.000
_cell.angle_alpha   90.00
_cell.angle_beta   90.00
_cell.angle_gamma   90.00
#
_symmetry.space_group_name_H-M   'P 1'
#
loop_
_entity.id
_entity.type
_entity.pdbx_description
1 polymer ?
#
loop_
_entity_poly.entity_id
_entity_poly.type
_entity_poly.pdbx_seq_one_letter_code
_entity_poly.pdbx_strand_id
1 'polypeptide(L)'
;MRENEKMSDMYAPLLTGVFISLIVLLAIFMISVYNTLVTRNEAIKANWTVLDGHLKRRLNLITALTTILKGYSLEELEALTKMTTFDKTDPPAAIPLAAIKERSIQESKVSLALRNVIAEATNIDEVNNDEKFSRIKREISQIEYSLQRARRSYNILVVCHNASIKCFPQIIIANWYNLKEASIFEGDDENIE
;
A
#
# COMPACT_ATOMS: atom_id res chain seq x y z
N MET A 1 -22.86 14.91 63.86
CA MET A 1 -22.59 13.60 63.24
C MET A 1 -23.69 13.13 62.28
N ARG A 2 -24.96 13.17 62.65
CA ARG A 2 -26.13 12.70 61.79
C ARG A 2 -26.38 13.54 60.53
N GLU A 3 -26.03 14.82 60.45
CA GLU A 3 -26.24 15.66 59.25
C GLU A 3 -25.25 15.31 58.12
N ASN A 4 -24.02 14.98 58.47
CA ASN A 4 -23.03 14.56 57.44
C ASN A 4 -23.35 13.19 56.84
N GLU A 5 -23.94 12.26 57.61
CA GLU A 5 -24.40 10.97 57.07
C GLU A 5 -25.60 11.15 56.11
N LYS A 6 -26.56 11.99 56.42
CA LYS A 6 -27.69 12.28 55.52
C LYS A 6 -27.27 12.96 54.24
N MET A 7 -26.27 13.83 54.27
CA MET A 7 -25.69 14.44 53.07
C MET A 7 -24.96 13.43 52.20
N SER A 8 -24.15 12.52 52.78
CA SER A 8 -23.47 11.47 52.05
C SER A 8 -24.42 10.51 51.35
N ASP A 9 -25.51 10.14 52.01
CA ASP A 9 -26.54 9.24 51.47
C ASP A 9 -27.33 9.86 50.28
N MET A 10 -27.45 11.18 50.25
CA MET A 10 -28.09 11.90 49.15
C MET A 10 -27.16 12.06 47.92
N TYR A 11 -25.87 12.27 48.12
CA TYR A 11 -24.94 12.46 47.01
C TYR A 11 -24.37 11.14 46.45
N ALA A 12 -24.37 10.05 47.23
CA ALA A 12 -23.88 8.75 46.79
C ALA A 12 -24.52 8.26 45.49
N PRO A 13 -25.90 8.26 45.32
CA PRO A 13 -26.50 7.82 44.07
C PRO A 13 -26.20 8.74 42.86
N LEU A 14 -26.02 10.05 43.11
CA LEU A 14 -25.63 11.00 42.06
C LEU A 14 -24.20 10.73 41.59
N LEU A 15 -23.26 10.54 42.50
CA LEU A 15 -21.88 10.24 42.20
C LEU A 15 -21.72 8.88 41.46
N THR A 16 -22.48 7.85 41.88
CA THR A 16 -22.49 6.57 41.20
C THR A 16 -23.08 6.67 39.79
N GLY A 17 -24.15 7.46 39.58
CA GLY A 17 -24.72 7.73 38.28
C GLY A 17 -23.75 8.44 37.32
N VAL A 18 -23.05 9.47 37.81
CA VAL A 18 -22.00 10.17 37.05
C VAL A 18 -20.85 9.24 36.71
N PHE A 19 -20.40 8.39 37.63
CA PHE A 19 -19.33 7.44 37.41
C PHE A 19 -19.70 6.40 36.35
N ILE A 20 -20.91 5.85 36.40
CA ILE A 20 -21.41 4.91 35.39
C ILE A 20 -21.50 5.58 34.02
N SER A 21 -22.02 6.81 33.94
CA SER A 21 -22.11 7.54 32.68
C SER A 21 -20.73 7.80 32.06
N LEU A 22 -19.73 8.12 32.89
CA LEU A 22 -18.35 8.31 32.43
C LEU A 22 -17.75 7.01 31.84
N ILE A 23 -17.99 5.87 32.48
CA ILE A 23 -17.55 4.56 31.99
C ILE A 23 -18.20 4.25 30.63
N VAL A 24 -19.51 4.49 30.49
CA VAL A 24 -20.22 4.27 29.24
C VAL A 24 -19.68 5.16 28.11
N LEU A 25 -19.45 6.44 28.39
CA LEU A 25 -18.85 7.36 27.44
C LEU A 25 -17.44 6.91 27.02
N LEU A 26 -16.62 6.48 27.98
CA LEU A 26 -15.30 5.95 27.71
C LEU A 26 -15.35 4.68 26.84
N ALA A 27 -16.29 3.79 27.11
CA ALA A 27 -16.48 2.58 26.31
C ALA A 27 -16.89 2.90 24.86
N ILE A 28 -17.84 3.82 24.66
CA ILE A 28 -18.26 4.29 23.33
C ILE A 28 -17.06 4.92 22.59
N PHE A 29 -16.28 5.75 23.29
CA PHE A 29 -15.09 6.37 22.72
C PHE A 29 -14.06 5.33 22.29
N MET A 30 -13.77 4.33 23.12
CA MET A 30 -12.83 3.24 22.80
C MET A 30 -13.28 2.42 21.58
N ILE A 31 -14.59 2.11 21.48
CA ILE A 31 -15.17 1.43 20.32
C ILE A 31 -15.00 2.28 19.05
N SER A 32 -15.25 3.57 19.13
CA SER A 32 -15.09 4.49 17.99
C SER A 32 -13.63 4.52 17.50
N VAL A 33 -12.67 4.60 18.41
CA VAL A 33 -11.24 4.56 18.08
C VAL A 33 -10.86 3.22 17.44
N TYR A 34 -11.33 2.11 17.98
CA TYR A 34 -11.13 0.78 17.43
C TYR A 34 -11.64 0.68 15.99
N ASN A 35 -12.89 1.07 15.75
CA ASN A 35 -13.50 1.06 14.42
C ASN A 35 -12.69 1.90 13.42
N THR A 36 -12.19 3.06 13.84
CA THR A 36 -11.36 3.92 13.00
C THR A 36 -10.06 3.21 12.59
N LEU A 37 -9.38 2.54 13.53
CA LEU A 37 -8.14 1.81 13.24
C LEU A 37 -8.38 0.62 12.31
N VAL A 38 -9.45 -0.14 12.53
CA VAL A 38 -9.83 -1.27 11.66
C VAL A 38 -10.14 -0.77 10.25
N THR A 39 -10.95 0.28 10.11
CA THR A 39 -11.28 0.85 8.79
C THR A 39 -10.04 1.31 8.03
N ARG A 40 -9.07 1.92 8.71
CA ARG A 40 -7.78 2.31 8.09
C ARG A 40 -6.97 1.11 7.62
N ASN A 41 -6.91 0.06 8.42
CA ASN A 41 -6.21 -1.17 8.05
C ASN A 41 -6.85 -1.84 6.82
N GLU A 42 -8.18 -1.89 6.77
CA GLU A 42 -8.91 -2.40 5.59
C GLU A 42 -8.71 -1.50 4.35
N ALA A 43 -8.63 -0.18 4.51
CA ALA A 43 -8.33 0.74 3.43
C ALA A 43 -6.91 0.50 2.85
N ILE A 44 -5.91 0.20 3.69
CA ILE A 44 -4.56 -0.18 3.24
C ILE A 44 -4.62 -1.45 2.40
N LYS A 45 -5.31 -2.49 2.86
CA LYS A 45 -5.46 -3.75 2.13
C LYS A 45 -6.17 -3.57 0.78
N ALA A 46 -7.23 -2.77 0.75
CA ALA A 46 -7.96 -2.46 -0.47
C ALA A 46 -7.07 -1.72 -1.49
N ASN A 47 -6.30 -0.71 -1.04
CA ASN A 47 -5.37 0.00 -1.92
C ASN A 47 -4.19 -0.87 -2.37
N TRP A 48 -3.73 -1.79 -1.53
CA TRP A 48 -2.76 -2.80 -1.94
C TRP A 48 -3.28 -3.66 -3.07
N THR A 49 -4.53 -4.13 -2.99
CA THR A 49 -5.16 -4.93 -4.06
C THR A 49 -5.23 -4.17 -5.38
N VAL A 50 -5.51 -2.86 -5.35
CA VAL A 50 -5.50 -2.01 -6.55
C VAL A 50 -4.08 -1.89 -7.12
N LEU A 51 -3.09 -1.64 -6.28
CA LEU A 51 -1.69 -1.55 -6.67
C LEU A 51 -1.20 -2.87 -7.30
N ASP A 52 -1.46 -4.00 -6.65
CA ASP A 52 -1.11 -5.34 -7.15
C ASP A 52 -1.77 -5.65 -8.50
N GLY A 53 -3.03 -5.24 -8.69
CA GLY A 53 -3.72 -5.34 -9.98
C GLY A 53 -3.02 -4.58 -11.10
N HIS A 54 -2.50 -3.39 -10.82
CA HIS A 54 -1.71 -2.63 -11.78
C HIS A 54 -0.34 -3.27 -12.06
N LEU A 55 0.33 -3.81 -11.03
CA LEU A 55 1.59 -4.56 -11.19
C LEU A 55 1.41 -5.78 -12.10
N LYS A 56 0.37 -6.57 -11.88
CA LYS A 56 0.03 -7.73 -12.73
C LYS A 56 -0.26 -7.31 -14.18
N ARG A 57 -0.99 -6.22 -14.38
CA ARG A 57 -1.25 -5.71 -15.73
C ARG A 57 0.04 -5.26 -16.42
N ARG A 58 0.94 -4.58 -15.71
CA ARG A 58 2.25 -4.21 -16.24
C ARG A 58 3.05 -5.44 -16.67
N LEU A 59 3.06 -6.49 -15.84
CA LEU A 59 3.74 -7.75 -16.16
C LEU A 59 3.23 -8.38 -17.46
N ASN A 60 1.91 -8.37 -17.69
CA ASN A 60 1.32 -8.84 -18.93
C ASN A 60 1.77 -8.03 -20.16
N LEU A 61 1.87 -6.70 -20.00
CA LEU A 61 2.37 -5.81 -21.07
C LEU A 61 3.86 -6.04 -21.36
N ILE A 62 4.66 -6.25 -20.32
CA ILE A 62 6.09 -6.61 -20.47
C ILE A 62 6.22 -7.94 -21.23
N THR A 63 5.41 -8.94 -20.89
CA THR A 63 5.40 -10.24 -21.60
C THR A 63 5.01 -10.07 -23.06
N ALA A 64 4.06 -9.21 -23.38
CA ALA A 64 3.70 -8.90 -24.77
C ALA A 64 4.82 -8.15 -25.50
N LEU A 65 5.47 -7.19 -24.83
CA LEU A 65 6.63 -6.45 -25.35
C LEU A 65 7.80 -7.39 -25.67
N THR A 66 8.16 -8.27 -24.73
CA THR A 66 9.26 -9.24 -24.93
C THR A 66 8.96 -10.18 -26.10
N THR A 67 7.69 -10.51 -26.34
CA THR A 67 7.28 -11.35 -27.48
C THR A 67 7.52 -10.64 -28.82
N ILE A 68 7.25 -9.34 -28.91
CA ILE A 68 7.51 -8.54 -30.11
C ILE A 68 9.00 -8.38 -30.36
N LEU A 69 9.78 -8.14 -29.28
CA LEU A 69 11.20 -7.88 -29.36
C LEU A 69 12.08 -9.13 -29.46
N LYS A 70 11.50 -10.33 -29.41
CA LYS A 70 12.22 -11.61 -29.37
C LYS A 70 13.15 -11.87 -30.58
N GLY A 71 12.94 -11.17 -31.70
CA GLY A 71 13.80 -11.27 -32.90
C GLY A 71 14.98 -10.31 -32.91
N TYR A 72 15.05 -9.39 -31.95
CA TYR A 72 16.05 -8.34 -31.88
C TYR A 72 17.04 -8.62 -30.74
N SER A 73 18.33 -8.40 -31.00
CA SER A 73 19.40 -8.63 -30.02
C SER A 73 19.51 -7.42 -29.10
N LEU A 74 18.64 -7.35 -28.10
CA LEU A 74 18.63 -6.32 -27.07
C LEU A 74 19.28 -6.85 -25.81
N GLU A 75 20.28 -6.14 -25.28
CA GLU A 75 21.10 -6.59 -24.16
C GLU A 75 20.29 -6.74 -22.87
N GLU A 76 19.37 -5.81 -22.62
CA GLU A 76 18.52 -5.78 -21.42
C GLU A 76 17.26 -6.68 -21.50
N LEU A 77 16.92 -7.21 -22.70
CA LEU A 77 15.69 -7.99 -22.88
C LEU A 77 15.71 -9.32 -22.11
N GLU A 78 16.87 -9.96 -22.06
CA GLU A 78 17.07 -11.21 -21.32
C GLU A 78 16.96 -10.99 -19.81
N ALA A 79 17.56 -9.90 -19.32
CA ALA A 79 17.48 -9.51 -17.91
C ALA A 79 16.02 -9.21 -17.51
N LEU A 80 15.29 -8.43 -18.31
CA LEU A 80 13.88 -8.13 -18.09
C LEU A 80 13.01 -9.39 -18.08
N THR A 81 13.26 -10.32 -19.01
CA THR A 81 12.54 -11.59 -19.10
C THR A 81 12.79 -12.45 -17.87
N LYS A 82 14.01 -12.52 -17.37
CA LYS A 82 14.33 -13.25 -16.13
C LYS A 82 13.64 -12.64 -14.91
N MET A 83 13.64 -11.33 -14.79
CA MET A 83 12.97 -10.63 -13.67
C MET A 83 11.45 -10.90 -13.66
N THR A 84 10.81 -10.96 -14.82
CA THR A 84 9.37 -11.18 -14.94
C THR A 84 8.94 -12.63 -14.69
N THR A 85 9.83 -13.61 -14.82
CA THR A 85 9.51 -15.02 -14.51
C THR A 85 9.40 -15.28 -13.01
N PHE A 86 10.08 -14.50 -12.16
CA PHE A 86 10.02 -14.62 -10.71
C PHE A 86 8.69 -14.11 -10.10
N ASP A 87 7.99 -13.22 -10.76
CA ASP A 87 6.80 -12.53 -10.21
C ASP A 87 5.47 -13.29 -10.44
N LYS A 88 5.52 -14.51 -10.99
CA LYS A 88 4.32 -15.34 -11.20
C LYS A 88 3.80 -16.05 -9.95
N THR A 89 4.47 -15.86 -8.81
CA THR A 89 4.01 -16.43 -7.54
C THR A 89 2.86 -15.57 -7.02
N ASP A 90 1.67 -16.15 -6.90
CA ASP A 90 0.52 -15.46 -6.32
C ASP A 90 0.87 -14.89 -4.94
N PRO A 91 0.62 -13.58 -4.71
CA PRO A 91 0.86 -13.02 -3.40
C PRO A 91 -0.06 -13.70 -2.39
N PRO A 92 0.44 -14.11 -1.22
CA PRO A 92 -0.40 -14.62 -0.16
C PRO A 92 -1.45 -13.57 0.22
N ALA A 93 -2.65 -13.99 0.55
CA ALA A 93 -3.78 -13.12 0.93
C ALA A 93 -3.46 -12.13 2.08
N ALA A 94 -2.35 -12.34 2.78
CA ALA A 94 -1.74 -11.43 3.73
C ALA A 94 -0.23 -11.37 3.47
N ILE A 95 0.25 -10.34 2.77
CA ILE A 95 1.68 -10.16 2.55
C ILE A 95 2.31 -9.64 3.85
N PRO A 96 3.31 -10.35 4.43
CA PRO A 96 4.07 -9.84 5.55
C PRO A 96 4.73 -8.50 5.18
N LEU A 97 4.77 -7.56 6.12
CA LEU A 97 5.34 -6.22 5.93
C LEU A 97 6.74 -6.21 5.30
N ALA A 98 7.58 -7.18 5.69
CA ALA A 98 8.91 -7.35 5.11
C ALA A 98 8.87 -7.69 3.60
N ALA A 99 7.90 -8.47 3.16
CA ALA A 99 7.75 -8.86 1.77
C ALA A 99 7.32 -7.70 0.87
N ILE A 100 6.57 -6.71 1.38
CA ILE A 100 6.20 -5.50 0.64
C ILE A 100 7.44 -4.67 0.29
N LYS A 101 8.37 -4.52 1.25
CA LYS A 101 9.61 -3.76 1.02
C LYS A 101 10.50 -4.44 -0.01
N GLU A 102 10.68 -5.75 0.10
CA GLU A 102 11.47 -6.53 -0.86
C GLU A 102 10.85 -6.46 -2.26
N ARG A 103 9.53 -6.62 -2.35
CA ARG A 103 8.81 -6.49 -3.62
C ARG A 103 8.96 -5.09 -4.23
N SER A 104 8.91 -4.03 -3.44
CA SER A 104 9.08 -2.66 -3.96
C SER A 104 10.45 -2.44 -4.59
N ILE A 105 11.51 -3.00 -3.99
CA ILE A 105 12.87 -2.94 -4.54
C ILE A 105 12.97 -3.72 -5.86
N GLN A 106 12.33 -4.89 -5.93
CA GLN A 106 12.31 -5.68 -7.18
C GLN A 106 11.55 -4.95 -8.28
N GLU A 107 10.41 -4.35 -7.96
CA GLU A 107 9.60 -3.59 -8.91
C GLU A 107 10.33 -2.35 -9.46
N SER A 108 11.15 -1.68 -8.64
CA SER A 108 11.99 -0.58 -9.10
C SER A 108 13.03 -1.04 -10.13
N LYS A 109 13.65 -2.21 -9.91
CA LYS A 109 14.58 -2.81 -10.89
C LYS A 109 13.89 -3.16 -12.20
N VAL A 110 12.67 -3.72 -12.13
CA VAL A 110 11.86 -4.01 -13.32
C VAL A 110 11.51 -2.73 -14.08
N SER A 111 11.17 -1.64 -13.38
CA SER A 111 10.89 -0.33 -14.01
C SER A 111 12.11 0.23 -14.74
N LEU A 112 13.29 0.11 -14.14
CA LEU A 112 14.54 0.56 -14.77
C LEU A 112 14.85 -0.25 -16.02
N ALA A 113 14.86 -1.59 -15.91
CA ALA A 113 15.13 -2.47 -17.06
C ALA A 113 14.11 -2.26 -18.20
N LEU A 114 12.82 -2.06 -17.85
CA LEU A 114 11.78 -1.78 -18.83
C LEU A 114 12.03 -0.46 -19.59
N ARG A 115 12.46 0.59 -18.89
CA ARG A 115 12.82 1.88 -19.52
C ARG A 115 14.00 1.72 -20.48
N ASN A 116 15.04 0.98 -20.09
CA ASN A 116 16.21 0.72 -20.92
C ASN A 116 15.81 -0.05 -22.17
N VAL A 117 15.06 -1.15 -22.05
CA VAL A 117 14.57 -1.93 -23.20
C VAL A 117 13.75 -1.08 -24.17
N ILE A 118 12.85 -0.24 -23.64
CA ILE A 118 12.04 0.64 -24.50
C ILE A 118 12.93 1.69 -25.21
N ALA A 119 13.95 2.22 -24.53
CA ALA A 119 14.87 3.19 -25.11
C ALA A 119 15.71 2.55 -26.23
N GLU A 120 16.29 1.36 -25.99
CA GLU A 120 17.03 0.60 -27.01
C GLU A 120 16.14 0.25 -28.20
N ALA A 121 14.96 -0.30 -27.96
CA ALA A 121 14.01 -0.67 -29.01
C ALA A 121 13.54 0.53 -29.87
N THR A 122 13.45 1.71 -29.27
CA THR A 122 13.07 2.94 -29.99
C THR A 122 14.15 3.40 -30.97
N ASN A 123 15.42 3.04 -30.75
CA ASN A 123 16.54 3.36 -31.65
C ASN A 123 16.61 2.44 -32.87
N ILE A 124 15.82 1.39 -32.93
CA ILE A 124 15.75 0.47 -34.06
C ILE A 124 14.58 0.92 -34.96
N ASP A 125 14.86 1.42 -36.16
CA ASP A 125 13.86 1.97 -37.08
C ASP A 125 12.73 1.00 -37.39
N GLU A 126 13.03 -0.27 -37.60
CA GLU A 126 12.03 -1.31 -37.87
C GLU A 126 11.05 -1.49 -36.69
N VAL A 127 11.55 -1.49 -35.45
CA VAL A 127 10.75 -1.62 -34.25
C VAL A 127 9.96 -0.37 -33.97
N ASN A 128 10.57 0.80 -34.11
CA ASN A 128 9.93 2.08 -33.83
C ASN A 128 8.76 2.38 -34.80
N ASN A 129 8.83 1.83 -36.03
CA ASN A 129 7.76 1.93 -37.03
C ASN A 129 6.72 0.82 -36.91
N ASP A 130 6.90 -0.17 -36.01
CA ASP A 130 5.89 -1.22 -35.78
C ASP A 130 4.71 -0.64 -34.95
N GLU A 131 3.52 -0.78 -35.52
CA GLU A 131 2.27 -0.33 -34.90
C GLU A 131 2.01 -1.06 -33.55
N LYS A 132 2.35 -2.35 -33.47
CA LYS A 132 2.16 -3.14 -32.23
C LYS A 132 3.09 -2.67 -31.13
N PHE A 133 4.36 -2.39 -31.44
CA PHE A 133 5.31 -1.83 -30.50
C PHE A 133 4.83 -0.46 -29.99
N SER A 134 4.45 0.44 -30.90
CA SER A 134 3.96 1.77 -30.58
C SER A 134 2.69 1.72 -29.68
N ARG A 135 1.82 0.76 -29.90
CA ARG A 135 0.63 0.54 -29.07
C ARG A 135 1.03 0.08 -27.67
N ILE A 136 1.86 -0.96 -27.55
CA ILE A 136 2.30 -1.48 -26.24
C ILE A 136 3.07 -0.42 -25.46
N LYS A 137 3.95 0.35 -26.10
CA LYS A 137 4.68 1.47 -25.50
C LYS A 137 3.71 2.48 -24.85
N ARG A 138 2.62 2.85 -25.54
CA ARG A 138 1.58 3.74 -24.98
C ARG A 138 0.85 3.11 -23.81
N GLU A 139 0.48 1.81 -23.89
CA GLU A 139 -0.20 1.11 -22.80
C GLU A 139 0.70 0.98 -21.57
N ILE A 140 2.01 0.74 -21.75
CA ILE A 140 3.00 0.74 -20.67
C ILE A 140 3.07 2.12 -20.01
N SER A 141 3.14 3.20 -20.77
CA SER A 141 3.15 4.56 -20.20
C SER A 141 1.91 4.86 -19.38
N GLN A 142 0.73 4.41 -19.84
CA GLN A 142 -0.52 4.57 -19.11
C GLN A 142 -0.55 3.77 -17.80
N ILE A 143 -0.05 2.53 -17.82
CA ILE A 143 -0.03 1.70 -16.61
C ILE A 143 1.00 2.22 -15.59
N GLU A 144 2.16 2.72 -16.04
CA GLU A 144 3.16 3.36 -15.17
C GLU A 144 2.57 4.58 -14.44
N TYR A 145 1.84 5.43 -15.15
CA TYR A 145 1.12 6.55 -14.53
C TYR A 145 0.09 6.08 -13.48
N SER A 146 -0.66 5.02 -13.80
CA SER A 146 -1.64 4.43 -12.87
C SER A 146 -0.97 3.82 -11.64
N LEU A 147 0.17 3.15 -11.83
CA LEU A 147 1.01 2.61 -10.75
C LEU A 147 1.51 3.69 -9.81
N GLN A 148 2.04 4.80 -10.34
CA GLN A 148 2.48 5.93 -9.50
C GLN A 148 1.34 6.47 -8.63
N ARG A 149 0.15 6.63 -9.21
CA ARG A 149 -1.03 7.09 -8.44
C ARG A 149 -1.43 6.09 -7.36
N ALA A 150 -1.52 4.80 -7.70
CA ALA A 150 -1.88 3.75 -6.76
C ALA A 150 -0.86 3.65 -5.61
N ARG A 151 0.44 3.74 -5.93
CA ARG A 151 1.53 3.75 -4.95
C ARG A 151 1.43 4.95 -4.00
N ARG A 152 1.24 6.17 -4.52
CA ARG A 152 1.04 7.36 -3.68
C ARG A 152 -0.16 7.21 -2.76
N SER A 153 -1.30 6.73 -3.28
CA SER A 153 -2.50 6.49 -2.47
C SER A 153 -2.25 5.48 -1.36
N TYR A 154 -1.60 4.36 -1.66
CA TYR A 154 -1.21 3.34 -0.69
C TYR A 154 -0.28 3.92 0.38
N ASN A 155 0.79 4.61 -0.02
CA ASN A 155 1.78 5.17 0.90
C ASN A 155 1.18 6.21 1.86
N ILE A 156 0.28 7.07 1.37
CA ILE A 156 -0.43 8.03 2.22
C ILE A 156 -1.22 7.30 3.32
N LEU A 157 -1.94 6.24 2.97
CA LEU A 157 -2.71 5.46 3.95
C LEU A 157 -1.80 4.77 4.96
N VAL A 158 -0.66 4.24 4.52
CA VAL A 158 0.36 3.63 5.40
C VAL A 158 0.92 4.66 6.38
N VAL A 159 1.33 5.84 5.90
CA VAL A 159 1.86 6.91 6.76
C VAL A 159 0.81 7.35 7.78
N CYS A 160 -0.44 7.56 7.35
CA CYS A 160 -1.55 7.92 8.24
C CYS A 160 -1.85 6.83 9.27
N HIS A 161 -1.79 5.56 8.90
CA HIS A 161 -1.97 4.43 9.81
C HIS A 161 -0.85 4.37 10.84
N ASN A 162 0.42 4.40 10.39
CA ASN A 162 1.58 4.34 11.26
C ASN A 162 1.64 5.51 12.25
N ALA A 163 1.26 6.71 11.82
CA ALA A 163 1.12 7.84 12.73
C ALA A 163 0.00 7.61 13.75
N SER A 164 -1.15 7.08 13.32
CA SER A 164 -2.31 6.88 14.19
C SER A 164 -2.05 5.88 15.31
N ILE A 165 -1.41 4.73 15.01
CA ILE A 165 -1.14 3.71 16.03
C ILE A 165 -0.12 4.16 17.09
N LYS A 166 0.61 5.26 16.84
CA LYS A 166 1.57 5.88 17.76
C LYS A 166 0.97 7.02 18.59
N CYS A 167 -0.20 7.54 18.20
CA CYS A 167 -0.84 8.66 18.89
C CYS A 167 -1.72 8.19 20.05
N PHE A 168 -1.78 8.98 21.14
CA PHE A 168 -2.77 8.80 22.19
C PHE A 168 -4.14 9.32 21.70
N PRO A 169 -5.27 8.63 21.99
CA PRO A 169 -5.41 7.39 22.74
C PRO A 169 -5.30 6.09 21.92
N GLN A 170 -5.13 6.17 20.59
CA GLN A 170 -5.10 5.01 19.68
C GLN A 170 -4.01 4.00 20.03
N ILE A 171 -2.87 4.45 20.57
CA ILE A 171 -1.74 3.60 20.97
C ILE A 171 -2.14 2.52 21.97
N ILE A 172 -3.10 2.80 22.86
CA ILE A 172 -3.56 1.84 23.87
C ILE A 172 -4.26 0.67 23.16
N ILE A 173 -5.14 0.99 22.21
CA ILE A 173 -5.90 0.01 21.42
C ILE A 173 -4.96 -0.73 20.47
N ALA A 174 -4.06 -0.02 19.80
CA ALA A 174 -3.08 -0.60 18.90
C ALA A 174 -2.23 -1.67 19.61
N ASN A 175 -1.75 -1.38 20.81
CA ASN A 175 -0.99 -2.34 21.62
C ASN A 175 -1.86 -3.53 22.07
N TRP A 176 -3.10 -3.29 22.47
CA TRP A 176 -4.00 -4.35 22.91
C TRP A 176 -4.33 -5.35 21.79
N TYR A 177 -4.56 -4.84 20.57
CA TYR A 177 -4.86 -5.66 19.40
C TYR A 177 -3.62 -6.03 18.57
N ASN A 178 -2.40 -5.74 19.06
CA ASN A 178 -1.12 -6.02 18.38
C ASN A 178 -1.08 -5.51 16.93
N LEU A 179 -1.63 -4.31 16.71
CA LEU A 179 -1.57 -3.64 15.40
C LEU A 179 -0.15 -3.20 15.12
N LYS A 180 0.39 -3.65 13.99
CA LYS A 180 1.75 -3.37 13.56
C LYS A 180 1.80 -2.24 12.53
N GLU A 181 2.96 -1.60 12.44
CA GLU A 181 3.23 -0.65 11.37
C GLU A 181 3.19 -1.33 10.01
N ALA A 182 2.64 -0.64 9.01
CA ALA A 182 2.66 -1.07 7.63
C ALA A 182 3.91 -0.52 6.94
N SER A 183 4.44 -1.25 5.95
CA SER A 183 5.56 -0.80 5.13
C SER A 183 5.09 0.04 3.95
N ILE A 184 5.78 1.12 3.66
CA ILE A 184 5.60 1.87 2.42
C ILE A 184 6.09 1.05 1.23
N PHE A 185 5.52 1.33 0.07
CA PHE A 185 5.96 0.78 -1.20
C PHE A 185 6.91 1.80 -1.85
N GLU A 186 8.21 1.57 -1.72
CA GLU A 186 9.26 2.42 -2.29
C GLU A 186 9.21 2.36 -3.83
N GLY A 187 9.64 3.42 -4.51
CA GLY A 187 9.69 3.49 -5.97
C GLY A 187 10.69 4.55 -6.40
N ASP A 188 10.99 4.59 -7.69
CA ASP A 188 12.00 5.49 -8.28
C ASP A 188 11.71 7.00 -8.18
N ASP A 189 10.66 7.41 -7.46
CA ASP A 189 10.25 8.82 -7.38
C ASP A 189 11.14 9.67 -6.46
N GLU A 190 12.17 9.11 -5.81
CA GLU A 190 13.08 9.88 -4.95
C GLU A 190 14.12 10.72 -5.73
N ASN A 191 14.14 10.69 -7.07
CA ASN A 191 15.10 11.44 -7.89
C ASN A 191 14.44 12.54 -8.74
N ILE A 192 13.34 13.14 -8.28
CA ILE A 192 12.80 14.36 -8.88
C ILE A 192 12.86 15.46 -7.84
N GLU A 193 14.04 15.98 -7.58
CA GLU A 193 14.30 17.35 -7.15
C GLU A 193 14.79 18.18 -8.35
#